data_83bee45ecdb95dcbd9dab470f02dfd89
#
_entry.id   83bee45ecdb95dcbd9dab470f02dfd89
#
_cell.length_a   1.000
_cell.length_b   1.000
_cell.length_c   1.000
_cell.angle_alpha   90.00
_cell.angle_beta   90.00
_cell.angle_gamma   90.00
#
_symmetry.space_group_name_H-M   'P 1'
#
loop_
_entity.id
_entity.type
_entity.pdbx_description
1 polymer ?
#
loop_
_entity_poly.entity_id
_entity_poly.type
_entity_poly.pdbx_seq_one_letter_code
_entity_poly.pdbx_strand_id
1 'polypeptide(L)'
;MTARRCVRQGVQRAIWWLFVSVASSPAALAWNAGGHRVVAMIAWEAMDTSTRWAAAKLLRAHPDFLQWQERSRDADADLTAFLEASTWPDDIRRDKRFYTAGLEAPTPTLAGFPDMERRLDWHYVDLPVGSAVGKAGTDGELDRQLVELADTVGNRQASTAARAYALPWLLHLVGDAHQPLHTASRAQPDGRSDNGGNEQPVVNPFDQRHPSTNLHRYWDDLPAPPWLRGSRLESVVRALKQGFRPPLVAGVSAQWIEESRQLARDQAYPPGRDEVPTIDSQFHENALALASQRMIDAGYRLADLLHRLLGGK
;
A
#
# COMPACT_ATOMS: atom_id res chain seq x y z
N MET A 1 -27.31 -79.43 -22.27
CA MET A 1 -28.10 -78.27 -21.92
C MET A 1 -27.17 -77.28 -21.16
N THR A 2 -26.55 -76.35 -21.90
CA THR A 2 -25.52 -75.45 -21.43
C THR A 2 -26.07 -74.00 -21.40
N ALA A 3 -26.20 -73.42 -20.20
CA ALA A 3 -26.67 -72.07 -20.00
C ALA A 3 -25.50 -71.09 -20.12
N ARG A 4 -25.54 -70.16 -21.10
CA ARG A 4 -24.58 -69.06 -21.26
C ARG A 4 -24.98 -67.94 -20.32
N ARG A 5 -24.11 -67.56 -19.38
CA ARG A 5 -24.18 -66.31 -18.58
C ARG A 5 -23.62 -65.13 -19.40
N CYS A 6 -24.47 -64.16 -19.66
CA CYS A 6 -24.05 -62.85 -20.18
C CYS A 6 -23.49 -61.98 -19.04
N VAL A 7 -22.23 -61.60 -19.11
CA VAL A 7 -21.61 -60.60 -18.24
C VAL A 7 -21.80 -59.21 -18.86
N ARG A 8 -22.61 -58.36 -18.24
CA ARG A 8 -22.71 -56.96 -18.56
C ARG A 8 -21.54 -56.19 -17.92
N GLN A 9 -20.61 -55.71 -18.70
CA GLN A 9 -19.61 -54.77 -18.26
C GLN A 9 -20.25 -53.37 -18.16
N GLY A 10 -20.38 -52.90 -16.91
CA GLY A 10 -20.76 -51.51 -16.61
C GLY A 10 -19.54 -50.62 -16.75
N VAL A 11 -19.56 -49.69 -17.71
CA VAL A 11 -18.57 -48.63 -17.87
C VAL A 11 -18.89 -47.53 -16.84
N GLN A 12 -18.17 -47.50 -15.75
CA GLN A 12 -18.19 -46.35 -14.82
C GLN A 12 -17.41 -45.22 -15.42
N ARG A 13 -18.11 -44.18 -15.88
CA ARG A 13 -17.52 -42.90 -16.25
C ARG A 13 -17.18 -42.14 -14.95
N ALA A 14 -15.90 -42.08 -14.61
CA ALA A 14 -15.41 -41.19 -13.56
C ALA A 14 -15.42 -39.76 -14.11
N ILE A 15 -16.32 -38.93 -13.60
CA ILE A 15 -16.35 -37.49 -13.86
C ILE A 15 -15.34 -36.87 -12.90
N TRP A 16 -14.18 -36.45 -13.43
CA TRP A 16 -13.21 -35.65 -12.70
C TRP A 16 -13.71 -34.20 -12.66
N TRP A 17 -14.16 -33.77 -11.49
CA TRP A 17 -14.36 -32.34 -11.22
C TRP A 17 -13.00 -31.69 -11.06
N LEU A 18 -12.55 -30.92 -12.06
CA LEU A 18 -11.47 -29.98 -11.91
C LEU A 18 -11.95 -28.85 -10.98
N PHE A 19 -11.61 -28.93 -9.71
CA PHE A 19 -11.65 -27.77 -8.84
C PHE A 19 -10.53 -26.81 -9.30
N VAL A 20 -10.88 -25.83 -10.10
CA VAL A 20 -10.05 -24.64 -10.29
C VAL A 20 -10.13 -23.88 -8.96
N SER A 21 -9.18 -24.14 -8.08
CA SER A 21 -8.93 -23.29 -6.93
C SER A 21 -8.45 -21.95 -7.49
N VAL A 22 -9.36 -20.99 -7.58
CA VAL A 22 -8.97 -19.58 -7.71
C VAL A 22 -8.31 -19.25 -6.36
N ALA A 23 -6.99 -19.40 -6.30
CA ALA A 23 -6.21 -18.85 -5.23
C ALA A 23 -6.34 -17.33 -5.36
N SER A 24 -7.23 -16.74 -4.55
CA SER A 24 -7.22 -15.30 -4.34
C SER A 24 -5.87 -14.98 -3.71
N SER A 25 -4.96 -14.43 -4.51
CA SER A 25 -3.73 -13.84 -3.98
C SER A 25 -4.11 -12.86 -2.88
N PRO A 26 -3.51 -12.94 -1.69
CA PRO A 26 -3.76 -11.93 -0.67
C PRO A 26 -3.39 -10.58 -1.29
N ALA A 27 -4.37 -9.67 -1.34
CA ALA A 27 -4.15 -8.34 -1.86
C ALA A 27 -2.90 -7.75 -1.19
N ALA A 28 -1.99 -7.24 -2.02
CA ALA A 28 -0.77 -6.59 -1.56
C ALA A 28 -1.14 -5.50 -0.55
N LEU A 29 -0.45 -5.50 0.57
CA LEU A 29 -0.46 -4.38 1.50
C LEU A 29 0.64 -3.43 1.00
N ALA A 30 0.37 -2.14 0.98
CA ALA A 30 1.36 -1.07 0.90
C ALA A 30 2.40 -1.19 2.03
N TRP A 31 3.34 -0.23 2.16
CA TRP A 31 4.09 -0.21 3.43
C TRP A 31 3.18 -0.68 4.54
N ASN A 32 3.59 -1.63 5.36
CA ASN A 32 2.70 -2.05 6.43
C ASN A 32 2.27 -0.86 7.32
N ALA A 33 1.27 -1.04 8.15
CA ALA A 33 0.73 0.04 8.97
C ALA A 33 1.77 0.79 9.83
N GLY A 34 2.92 0.17 10.15
CA GLY A 34 4.05 0.83 10.81
C GLY A 34 4.74 1.83 9.91
N GLY A 35 4.99 1.48 8.65
CA GLY A 35 5.60 2.35 7.65
C GLY A 35 4.74 3.57 7.33
N HIS A 36 3.42 3.39 7.11
CA HIS A 36 2.50 4.52 6.92
C HIS A 36 2.47 5.48 8.10
N ARG A 37 2.49 4.96 9.35
CA ARG A 37 2.59 5.84 10.53
C ARG A 37 3.92 6.57 10.62
N VAL A 38 5.03 5.95 10.18
CA VAL A 38 6.34 6.62 10.10
C VAL A 38 6.27 7.80 9.12
N VAL A 39 5.76 7.59 7.91
CA VAL A 39 5.55 8.64 6.90
C VAL A 39 4.67 9.76 7.45
N ALA A 40 3.53 9.42 8.05
CA ALA A 40 2.60 10.38 8.63
C ALA A 40 3.22 11.16 9.81
N MET A 41 4.02 10.52 10.67
CA MET A 41 4.68 11.20 11.79
C MET A 41 5.74 12.18 11.29
N ILE A 42 6.54 11.81 10.29
CA ILE A 42 7.51 12.72 9.66
C ILE A 42 6.79 13.93 9.06
N ALA A 43 5.67 13.68 8.35
CA ALA A 43 4.86 14.75 7.78
C ALA A 43 4.27 15.67 8.85
N TRP A 44 3.70 15.10 9.93
CA TRP A 44 3.15 15.87 11.03
C TRP A 44 4.20 16.77 11.67
N GLU A 45 5.39 16.26 11.95
CA GLU A 45 6.48 17.04 12.52
C GLU A 45 7.00 18.14 11.58
N ALA A 46 6.95 17.93 10.27
CA ALA A 46 7.42 18.90 9.26
C ALA A 46 6.39 19.99 8.92
N MET A 47 5.09 19.75 9.18
CA MET A 47 4.04 20.76 8.95
C MET A 47 4.08 21.89 9.98
N ASP A 48 3.70 23.10 9.54
CA ASP A 48 3.39 24.20 10.46
C ASP A 48 2.08 24.00 11.24
N THR A 49 1.88 24.79 12.28
CA THR A 49 0.70 24.68 13.16
C THR A 49 -0.62 24.89 12.42
N SER A 50 -0.66 25.78 11.44
CA SER A 50 -1.87 26.10 10.67
C SER A 50 -2.27 24.93 9.78
N THR A 51 -1.32 24.29 9.14
CA THR A 51 -1.53 23.11 8.29
C THR A 51 -1.96 21.89 9.12
N ARG A 52 -1.32 21.64 10.28
CA ARG A 52 -1.75 20.58 11.22
C ARG A 52 -3.19 20.79 11.68
N TRP A 53 -3.54 22.02 12.07
CA TRP A 53 -4.90 22.36 12.50
C TRP A 53 -5.93 22.12 11.38
N ALA A 54 -5.63 22.53 10.14
CA ALA A 54 -6.52 22.34 9.01
C ALA A 54 -6.71 20.86 8.66
N ALA A 55 -5.65 20.05 8.68
CA ALA A 55 -5.73 18.60 8.49
C ALA A 55 -6.54 17.94 9.60
N ALA A 56 -6.27 18.24 10.87
CA ALA A 56 -7.02 17.72 12.01
C ALA A 56 -8.51 18.09 11.95
N LYS A 57 -8.85 19.33 11.54
CA LYS A 57 -10.22 19.76 11.36
C LYS A 57 -10.96 18.93 10.32
N LEU A 58 -10.32 18.57 9.20
CA LEU A 58 -10.92 17.67 8.20
C LEU A 58 -11.09 16.25 8.75
N LEU A 59 -10.08 15.71 9.42
CA LEU A 59 -10.16 14.36 9.99
C LEU A 59 -11.26 14.23 11.04
N ARG A 60 -11.51 15.28 11.84
CA ARG A 60 -12.64 15.31 12.80
C ARG A 60 -14.01 15.19 12.14
N ALA A 61 -14.13 15.50 10.86
CA ALA A 61 -15.37 15.32 10.09
C ALA A 61 -15.48 13.93 9.43
N HIS A 62 -14.44 13.09 9.51
CA HIS A 62 -14.48 11.74 8.98
C HIS A 62 -15.29 10.81 9.89
N PRO A 63 -16.15 9.91 9.34
CA PRO A 63 -16.99 9.03 10.16
C PRO A 63 -16.22 8.14 11.14
N ASP A 64 -15.00 7.71 10.79
CA ASP A 64 -14.18 6.84 11.63
C ASP A 64 -13.23 7.59 12.59
N PHE A 65 -13.36 8.92 12.70
CA PHE A 65 -12.47 9.74 13.55
C PHE A 65 -12.42 9.26 15.01
N LEU A 66 -13.58 8.94 15.61
CA LEU A 66 -13.63 8.46 17.00
C LEU A 66 -12.91 7.12 17.18
N GLN A 67 -13.00 6.23 16.19
CA GLN A 67 -12.29 4.95 16.22
C GLN A 67 -10.77 5.14 16.20
N TRP A 68 -10.28 6.15 15.47
CA TRP A 68 -8.85 6.47 15.45
C TRP A 68 -8.37 7.02 16.79
N GLN A 69 -9.13 7.91 17.41
CA GLN A 69 -8.78 8.48 18.73
C GLN A 69 -8.69 7.41 19.83
N GLU A 70 -9.55 6.40 19.80
CA GLU A 70 -9.56 5.32 20.79
C GLU A 70 -8.30 4.45 20.78
N ARG A 71 -7.53 4.48 19.70
CA ARG A 71 -6.29 3.69 19.56
C ARG A 71 -5.13 4.21 20.41
N SER A 72 -5.21 5.44 20.96
CA SER A 72 -4.23 5.99 21.91
C SER A 72 -4.88 7.00 22.86
N ARG A 73 -5.13 6.58 24.09
CA ARG A 73 -5.88 7.41 25.08
C ARG A 73 -5.06 8.52 25.71
N ASP A 74 -3.71 8.41 25.70
CA ASP A 74 -2.79 9.30 26.44
C ASP A 74 -2.01 10.25 25.52
N ALA A 75 -2.29 10.25 24.21
CA ALA A 75 -1.59 11.05 23.23
C ALA A 75 -2.43 12.24 22.74
N ASP A 76 -1.78 13.17 22.05
CA ASP A 76 -2.47 14.20 21.28
C ASP A 76 -3.48 13.54 20.33
N ALA A 77 -4.78 13.85 20.53
CA ALA A 77 -5.88 13.23 19.80
C ALA A 77 -5.82 13.52 18.29
N ASP A 78 -5.35 14.71 17.90
CA ASP A 78 -5.23 15.11 16.50
C ASP A 78 -4.07 14.39 15.82
N LEU A 79 -2.91 14.29 16.49
CA LEU A 79 -1.78 13.49 16.01
C LEU A 79 -2.19 12.02 15.89
N THR A 80 -2.84 11.46 16.92
CA THR A 80 -3.30 10.06 16.87
C THR A 80 -4.22 9.82 15.68
N ALA A 81 -5.23 10.67 15.47
CA ALA A 81 -6.13 10.55 14.34
C ALA A 81 -5.40 10.67 12.99
N PHE A 82 -4.42 11.57 12.88
CA PHE A 82 -3.62 11.72 11.66
C PHE A 82 -2.80 10.46 11.35
N LEU A 83 -2.15 9.88 12.37
CA LEU A 83 -1.38 8.65 12.22
C LEU A 83 -2.25 7.44 11.85
N GLU A 84 -3.40 7.27 12.51
CA GLU A 84 -4.29 6.14 12.24
C GLU A 84 -5.07 6.33 10.92
N ALA A 85 -5.38 7.56 10.53
CA ALA A 85 -5.97 7.85 9.22
C ALA A 85 -5.04 7.41 8.07
N SER A 86 -3.70 7.49 8.25
CA SER A 86 -2.76 7.02 7.22
C SER A 86 -2.79 5.52 6.99
N THR A 87 -3.36 4.72 7.90
CA THR A 87 -3.52 3.26 7.76
C THR A 87 -4.93 2.84 7.39
N TRP A 88 -5.89 3.78 7.40
CA TRP A 88 -7.30 3.48 7.20
C TRP A 88 -7.61 2.81 5.85
N PRO A 89 -7.01 3.17 4.69
CA PRO A 89 -7.22 2.49 3.42
C PRO A 89 -6.92 0.98 3.45
N ASP A 90 -5.94 0.56 4.22
CA ASP A 90 -5.65 -0.85 4.44
C ASP A 90 -6.58 -1.51 5.47
N ASP A 91 -6.96 -0.76 6.51
CA ASP A 91 -7.87 -1.26 7.55
C ASP A 91 -9.24 -1.63 6.96
N ILE A 92 -9.77 -0.84 6.00
CA ILE A 92 -11.08 -1.10 5.36
C ILE A 92 -11.09 -2.37 4.50
N ARG A 93 -9.93 -2.90 4.08
CA ARG A 93 -9.85 -4.17 3.35
C ARG A 93 -10.45 -5.34 4.13
N ARG A 94 -10.45 -5.28 5.46
CA ARG A 94 -10.99 -6.30 6.36
C ARG A 94 -12.29 -5.88 7.06
N ASP A 95 -12.74 -4.65 6.82
CA ASP A 95 -13.96 -4.13 7.41
C ASP A 95 -15.19 -4.58 6.61
N LYS A 96 -16.12 -5.24 7.29
CA LYS A 96 -17.35 -5.77 6.68
C LYS A 96 -18.35 -4.69 6.24
N ARG A 97 -18.14 -3.44 6.65
CA ARG A 97 -18.91 -2.29 6.16
C ARG A 97 -18.64 -2.02 4.69
N PHE A 98 -17.46 -2.42 4.19
CA PHE A 98 -16.99 -2.17 2.85
C PHE A 98 -17.08 -3.42 1.98
N TYR A 99 -17.18 -3.25 0.67
CA TYR A 99 -17.25 -4.32 -0.32
C TYR A 99 -16.14 -4.16 -1.37
N THR A 100 -15.83 -5.24 -2.06
CA THR A 100 -14.90 -5.23 -3.21
C THR A 100 -15.71 -5.32 -4.50
N ALA A 101 -15.63 -4.30 -5.35
CA ALA A 101 -16.33 -4.27 -6.64
C ALA A 101 -15.96 -5.48 -7.50
N GLY A 102 -16.95 -6.05 -8.18
CA GLY A 102 -16.78 -7.25 -9.02
C GLY A 102 -16.67 -8.58 -8.26
N LEU A 103 -16.43 -8.56 -6.94
CA LEU A 103 -16.34 -9.77 -6.10
C LEU A 103 -17.49 -9.89 -5.08
N GLU A 104 -17.97 -8.77 -4.58
CA GLU A 104 -18.99 -8.71 -3.53
C GLU A 104 -20.13 -7.78 -3.94
N ALA A 105 -21.32 -8.02 -3.40
CA ALA A 105 -22.44 -7.09 -3.56
C ALA A 105 -22.16 -5.78 -2.81
N PRO A 106 -22.55 -4.62 -3.37
CA PRO A 106 -22.41 -3.34 -2.68
C PRO A 106 -23.10 -3.35 -1.32
N THR A 107 -22.42 -2.85 -0.31
CA THR A 107 -22.97 -2.63 1.02
C THR A 107 -23.71 -1.28 1.10
N PRO A 108 -24.65 -1.10 2.04
CA PRO A 108 -25.32 0.19 2.21
C PRO A 108 -24.33 1.32 2.50
N THR A 109 -24.44 2.41 1.75
CA THR A 109 -23.62 3.60 1.97
C THR A 109 -23.95 4.26 3.31
N LEU A 110 -22.93 4.46 4.14
CA LEU A 110 -23.07 5.12 5.44
C LEU A 110 -22.88 6.63 5.30
N ALA A 111 -23.50 7.37 6.23
CA ALA A 111 -23.40 8.83 6.25
C ALA A 111 -21.95 9.31 6.36
N GLY A 112 -21.57 10.25 5.51
CA GLY A 112 -20.21 10.80 5.45
C GLY A 112 -19.25 10.09 4.52
N PHE A 113 -19.63 8.92 3.97
CA PHE A 113 -18.88 8.23 2.92
C PHE A 113 -19.52 8.50 1.55
N PRO A 114 -18.73 8.68 0.47
CA PRO A 114 -19.28 8.77 -0.90
C PRO A 114 -19.79 7.41 -1.39
N ASP A 115 -19.10 6.34 -1.01
CA ASP A 115 -19.44 4.93 -1.23
C ASP A 115 -18.76 4.06 -0.18
N MET A 116 -18.92 2.72 -0.29
CA MET A 116 -18.33 1.75 0.64
C MET A 116 -17.40 0.77 -0.09
N GLU A 117 -16.82 1.16 -1.20
CA GLU A 117 -15.89 0.34 -1.96
C GLU A 117 -14.47 0.38 -1.37
N ARG A 118 -13.78 -0.78 -1.35
CA ARG A 118 -12.42 -0.91 -0.81
C ARG A 118 -11.33 -0.32 -1.70
N ARG A 119 -11.62 -0.03 -2.96
CA ARG A 119 -10.68 0.63 -3.89
C ARG A 119 -9.28 -0.02 -3.91
N LEU A 120 -9.22 -1.33 -4.10
CA LEU A 120 -7.96 -2.09 -4.03
C LEU A 120 -6.95 -1.68 -5.11
N ASP A 121 -7.44 -1.22 -6.24
CA ASP A 121 -6.68 -0.72 -7.39
C ASP A 121 -6.07 0.67 -7.21
N TRP A 122 -6.46 1.42 -6.17
CA TRP A 122 -5.87 2.73 -5.89
C TRP A 122 -4.47 2.68 -5.30
N HIS A 123 -4.11 1.57 -4.68
CA HIS A 123 -2.85 1.42 -3.94
C HIS A 123 -1.61 1.28 -4.83
N TYR A 124 -1.76 1.02 -6.11
CA TYR A 124 -0.64 0.74 -7.01
C TYR A 124 -0.88 1.23 -8.43
N VAL A 125 0.21 1.32 -9.20
CA VAL A 125 0.21 1.43 -10.66
C VAL A 125 1.31 0.54 -11.22
N ASP A 126 0.96 -0.46 -12.01
CA ASP A 126 1.88 -1.44 -12.58
C ASP A 126 2.57 -0.91 -13.83
N LEU A 127 3.63 -0.12 -13.64
CA LEU A 127 4.46 0.35 -14.75
C LEU A 127 5.56 -0.69 -15.05
N PRO A 128 5.80 -1.04 -16.32
CA PRO A 128 6.78 -2.08 -16.64
C PRO A 128 8.20 -1.66 -16.30
N VAL A 129 8.97 -2.59 -15.68
CA VAL A 129 10.42 -2.49 -15.50
C VAL A 129 11.13 -3.48 -16.41
N GLY A 130 12.16 -3.01 -17.13
CA GLY A 130 12.93 -3.83 -18.09
C GLY A 130 12.51 -3.66 -19.54
N SER A 131 13.26 -4.30 -20.43
CA SER A 131 13.12 -4.19 -21.90
C SER A 131 12.03 -5.07 -22.51
N ALA A 132 11.34 -5.88 -21.72
CA ALA A 132 10.20 -6.65 -22.19
C ALA A 132 8.98 -5.73 -22.28
N VAL A 133 8.87 -4.99 -23.37
CA VAL A 133 7.64 -4.33 -23.81
C VAL A 133 6.70 -5.44 -24.35
N GLY A 134 6.39 -6.40 -23.49
CA GLY A 134 5.25 -7.28 -23.65
C GLY A 134 4.04 -6.54 -23.11
N LYS A 135 2.85 -6.88 -23.52
CA LYS A 135 1.54 -6.34 -23.18
C LYS A 135 1.21 -6.27 -21.67
N ALA A 136 2.15 -5.89 -20.80
CA ALA A 136 1.84 -5.46 -19.44
C ALA A 136 1.09 -4.14 -19.60
N GLY A 137 -0.24 -4.21 -19.63
CA GLY A 137 -1.08 -3.03 -19.50
C GLY A 137 -0.72 -2.35 -18.17
N THR A 138 -0.82 -1.03 -18.13
CA THR A 138 -0.81 -0.31 -16.87
C THR A 138 -2.09 -0.70 -16.13
N ASP A 139 -1.96 -1.49 -15.06
CA ASP A 139 -3.05 -1.78 -14.12
C ASP A 139 -2.88 -0.92 -12.87
N GLY A 140 -3.96 -0.70 -12.14
CA GLY A 140 -3.97 0.17 -10.97
C GLY A 140 -4.22 1.65 -11.30
N GLU A 141 -4.43 2.45 -10.25
CA GLU A 141 -4.90 3.84 -10.37
C GLU A 141 -4.14 4.83 -9.48
N LEU A 142 -3.05 4.42 -8.84
CA LEU A 142 -2.31 5.22 -7.88
C LEU A 142 -1.94 6.61 -8.41
N ASP A 143 -1.45 6.68 -9.64
CA ASP A 143 -1.01 7.92 -10.29
C ASP A 143 -2.17 8.91 -10.48
N ARG A 144 -3.32 8.43 -10.95
CA ARG A 144 -4.53 9.22 -11.14
C ARG A 144 -5.12 9.65 -9.80
N GLN A 145 -5.23 8.72 -8.86
CA GLN A 145 -5.86 8.98 -7.56
C GLN A 145 -5.07 9.97 -6.70
N LEU A 146 -3.75 9.99 -6.77
CA LEU A 146 -2.94 11.01 -6.12
C LEU A 146 -3.31 12.44 -6.56
N VAL A 147 -3.59 12.64 -7.85
CA VAL A 147 -4.00 13.95 -8.39
C VAL A 147 -5.43 14.28 -7.96
N GLU A 148 -6.39 13.37 -8.18
CA GLU A 148 -7.81 13.60 -7.89
C GLU A 148 -8.07 13.84 -6.40
N LEU A 149 -7.39 13.09 -5.52
CA LEU A 149 -7.50 13.27 -4.07
C LEU A 149 -6.85 14.57 -3.60
N ALA A 150 -5.69 14.95 -4.15
CA ALA A 150 -5.07 16.23 -3.83
C ALA A 150 -5.96 17.40 -4.26
N ASP A 151 -6.53 17.36 -5.45
CA ASP A 151 -7.48 18.35 -5.93
C ASP A 151 -8.71 18.44 -5.02
N THR A 152 -9.26 17.30 -4.61
CA THR A 152 -10.42 17.23 -3.70
C THR A 152 -10.08 17.83 -2.33
N VAL A 153 -8.96 17.45 -1.73
CA VAL A 153 -8.51 17.98 -0.43
C VAL A 153 -8.25 19.49 -0.49
N GLY A 154 -7.66 19.98 -1.60
CA GLY A 154 -7.37 21.41 -1.79
C GLY A 154 -8.57 22.27 -2.16
N ASN A 155 -9.63 21.67 -2.74
CA ASN A 155 -10.78 22.40 -3.23
C ASN A 155 -11.69 22.86 -2.07
N ARG A 156 -11.63 24.17 -1.75
CA ARG A 156 -12.47 24.77 -0.69
C ARG A 156 -13.97 24.80 -1.02
N GLN A 157 -14.35 24.58 -2.28
CA GLN A 157 -15.77 24.48 -2.70
C GLN A 157 -16.31 23.04 -2.59
N ALA A 158 -15.44 22.04 -2.47
CA ALA A 158 -15.87 20.69 -2.20
C ALA A 158 -16.47 20.57 -0.78
N SER A 159 -17.43 19.66 -0.60
CA SER A 159 -18.03 19.43 0.71
C SER A 159 -17.00 18.98 1.73
N THR A 160 -17.22 19.33 3.01
CA THR A 160 -16.35 18.86 4.10
C THR A 160 -16.27 17.34 4.14
N ALA A 161 -17.37 16.63 3.87
CA ALA A 161 -17.40 15.16 3.84
C ALA A 161 -16.49 14.60 2.73
N ALA A 162 -16.55 15.15 1.51
CA ALA A 162 -15.69 14.71 0.40
C ALA A 162 -14.20 14.92 0.73
N ARG A 163 -13.85 16.09 1.27
CA ARG A 163 -12.48 16.40 1.68
C ARG A 163 -12.00 15.54 2.85
N ALA A 164 -12.89 15.27 3.82
CA ALA A 164 -12.60 14.41 4.97
C ALA A 164 -12.37 12.95 4.55
N TYR A 165 -13.12 12.45 3.56
CA TYR A 165 -12.93 11.12 2.98
C TYR A 165 -11.63 11.03 2.15
N ALA A 166 -11.33 12.07 1.36
CA ALA A 166 -10.15 12.09 0.49
C ALA A 166 -8.83 12.18 1.27
N LEU A 167 -8.82 12.82 2.45
CA LEU A 167 -7.57 13.06 3.19
C LEU A 167 -6.89 11.76 3.67
N PRO A 168 -7.55 10.78 4.34
CA PRO A 168 -6.92 9.51 4.70
C PRO A 168 -6.33 8.77 3.50
N TRP A 169 -7.04 8.74 2.37
CA TRP A 169 -6.53 8.19 1.13
C TRP A 169 -5.25 8.89 0.67
N LEU A 170 -5.25 10.22 0.63
CA LEU A 170 -4.07 10.97 0.22
C LEU A 170 -2.86 10.72 1.14
N LEU A 171 -3.08 10.65 2.47
CA LEU A 171 -2.03 10.34 3.44
C LEU A 171 -1.39 8.97 3.16
N HIS A 172 -2.20 8.00 2.81
CA HIS A 172 -1.80 6.62 2.52
C HIS A 172 -1.07 6.52 1.18
N LEU A 173 -1.72 6.99 0.09
CA LEU A 173 -1.20 6.83 -1.27
C LEU A 173 0.11 7.58 -1.52
N VAL A 174 0.38 8.67 -0.79
CA VAL A 174 1.73 9.27 -0.82
C VAL A 174 2.78 8.29 -0.29
N GLY A 175 2.47 7.52 0.74
CA GLY A 175 3.33 6.43 1.21
C GLY A 175 3.53 5.37 0.13
N ASP A 176 2.44 4.90 -0.49
CA ASP A 176 2.45 3.88 -1.55
C ASP A 176 3.30 4.29 -2.74
N ALA A 177 3.16 5.54 -3.20
CA ALA A 177 3.96 6.08 -4.31
C ALA A 177 5.48 6.09 -4.04
N HIS A 178 5.89 5.92 -2.79
CA HIS A 178 7.31 5.85 -2.40
C HIS A 178 7.79 4.42 -2.11
N GLN A 179 6.92 3.41 -2.15
CA GLN A 179 7.30 2.00 -2.15
C GLN A 179 7.57 1.54 -3.60
N PRO A 180 8.79 1.11 -3.95
CA PRO A 180 9.15 0.85 -5.34
C PRO A 180 8.23 -0.13 -6.08
N LEU A 181 7.77 -1.19 -5.41
CA LEU A 181 6.92 -2.21 -6.04
C LEU A 181 5.43 -1.85 -6.10
N HIS A 182 5.01 -0.70 -5.54
CA HIS A 182 3.68 -0.12 -5.79
C HIS A 182 3.60 0.68 -7.10
N THR A 183 4.73 0.93 -7.73
CA THR A 183 4.79 1.74 -8.96
C THR A 183 5.35 0.98 -10.15
N ALA A 184 5.62 -0.30 -9.98
CA ALA A 184 6.30 -1.06 -11.02
C ALA A 184 6.05 -2.56 -10.92
N SER A 185 6.03 -3.23 -12.07
CA SER A 185 5.97 -4.68 -12.17
C SER A 185 6.96 -5.19 -13.22
N ARG A 186 7.42 -6.42 -13.04
CA ARG A 186 8.34 -7.10 -13.96
C ARG A 186 7.58 -8.17 -14.76
N ALA A 187 7.86 -8.24 -16.06
CA ALA A 187 7.37 -9.34 -16.87
C ALA A 187 8.08 -10.65 -16.50
N GLN A 188 7.31 -11.69 -16.24
CA GLN A 188 7.78 -13.06 -16.04
C GLN A 188 8.15 -13.70 -17.38
N PRO A 189 8.87 -14.86 -17.41
CA PRO A 189 9.25 -15.53 -18.65
C PRO A 189 8.08 -15.93 -19.56
N ASP A 190 6.90 -16.13 -19.00
CA ASP A 190 5.66 -16.43 -19.72
C ASP A 190 4.92 -15.16 -20.22
N GLY A 191 5.47 -13.98 -19.99
CA GLY A 191 4.93 -12.69 -20.41
C GLY A 191 3.86 -12.11 -19.49
N ARG A 192 3.51 -12.76 -18.37
CA ARG A 192 2.62 -12.21 -17.35
C ARG A 192 3.35 -11.21 -16.46
N SER A 193 2.60 -10.29 -15.86
CA SER A 193 3.10 -9.42 -14.79
C SER A 193 3.41 -10.23 -13.53
N ASP A 194 4.43 -9.83 -12.78
CA ASP A 194 4.65 -10.32 -11.41
C ASP A 194 3.82 -9.56 -10.36
N ASN A 195 2.92 -8.68 -10.80
CA ASN A 195 2.02 -7.88 -9.96
C ASN A 195 2.80 -7.14 -8.86
N GLY A 196 3.81 -6.36 -9.25
CA GLY A 196 4.67 -5.65 -8.30
C GLY A 196 5.41 -6.59 -7.34
N GLY A 197 5.85 -7.76 -7.80
CA GLY A 197 6.55 -8.75 -6.99
C GLY A 197 5.66 -9.62 -6.10
N ASN A 198 4.33 -9.53 -6.20
CA ASN A 198 3.41 -10.41 -5.46
C ASN A 198 3.51 -11.86 -5.93
N GLU A 199 3.78 -12.07 -7.21
CA GLU A 199 3.98 -13.39 -7.80
C GLU A 199 5.45 -13.81 -7.84
N GLN A 200 6.35 -13.05 -7.21
CA GLN A 200 7.76 -13.41 -7.05
C GLN A 200 8.00 -13.98 -5.65
N PRO A 201 8.05 -15.30 -5.47
CA PRO A 201 8.38 -15.89 -4.17
C PRO A 201 9.85 -15.62 -3.82
N VAL A 202 10.11 -15.42 -2.51
CA VAL A 202 11.47 -15.24 -1.97
C VAL A 202 11.62 -15.97 -0.64
N VAL A 203 12.86 -16.37 -0.32
CA VAL A 203 13.24 -16.81 1.03
C VAL A 203 13.84 -15.61 1.75
N ASN A 204 13.25 -15.24 2.91
CA ASN A 204 13.69 -14.15 3.76
C ASN A 204 14.27 -14.67 5.09
N PRO A 205 15.58 -14.89 5.22
CA PRO A 205 16.20 -15.41 6.43
C PRO A 205 16.19 -14.39 7.59
N PHE A 206 15.84 -13.11 7.33
CA PHE A 206 15.80 -12.04 8.33
C PHE A 206 14.45 -11.95 9.04
N ASP A 207 13.40 -12.61 8.53
CA ASP A 207 12.12 -12.78 9.24
C ASP A 207 11.89 -14.24 9.61
N GLN A 208 12.19 -14.58 10.88
CA GLN A 208 12.01 -15.95 11.38
C GLN A 208 10.54 -16.39 11.46
N ARG A 209 9.58 -15.46 11.43
CA ARG A 209 8.15 -15.75 11.49
C ARG A 209 7.61 -16.10 10.09
N HIS A 210 8.15 -15.46 9.07
CA HIS A 210 7.72 -15.64 7.69
C HIS A 210 8.93 -15.81 6.76
N PRO A 211 9.70 -16.91 6.93
CA PRO A 211 10.93 -17.13 6.16
C PRO A 211 10.66 -17.37 4.67
N SER A 212 9.44 -17.77 4.31
CA SER A 212 8.95 -17.86 2.94
C SER A 212 7.87 -16.81 2.72
N THR A 213 8.05 -15.93 1.76
CA THR A 213 7.14 -14.83 1.46
C THR A 213 7.20 -14.49 -0.03
N ASN A 214 6.53 -13.44 -0.48
CA ASN A 214 6.76 -12.85 -1.79
C ASN A 214 7.58 -11.56 -1.67
N LEU A 215 8.12 -11.11 -2.80
CA LEU A 215 9.00 -9.95 -2.85
C LEU A 215 8.27 -8.65 -2.45
N HIS A 216 7.00 -8.50 -2.84
CA HIS A 216 6.19 -7.34 -2.48
C HIS A 216 6.08 -7.21 -0.96
N ARG A 217 5.61 -8.26 -0.28
CA ARG A 217 5.48 -8.27 1.17
C ARG A 217 6.81 -8.09 1.89
N TYR A 218 7.91 -8.64 1.35
CA TYR A 218 9.24 -8.38 1.90
C TYR A 218 9.52 -6.87 1.97
N TRP A 219 9.24 -6.12 0.89
CA TRP A 219 9.40 -4.67 0.87
C TRP A 219 8.47 -3.96 1.84
N ASP A 220 7.20 -4.36 1.91
CA ASP A 220 6.22 -3.75 2.81
C ASP A 220 6.59 -3.88 4.29
N ASP A 221 7.24 -4.98 4.66
CA ASP A 221 7.61 -5.25 6.04
C ASP A 221 8.98 -4.68 6.45
N LEU A 222 9.79 -4.16 5.51
CA LEU A 222 11.13 -3.61 5.78
C LEU A 222 11.15 -2.44 6.76
N PRO A 223 10.26 -1.44 6.68
CA PRO A 223 10.45 -0.19 7.41
C PRO A 223 10.28 -0.32 8.90
N ALA A 224 9.28 -1.08 9.33
CA ALA A 224 8.93 -1.18 10.75
C ALA A 224 7.84 -2.23 10.99
N PRO A 225 7.72 -2.79 12.21
CA PRO A 225 6.64 -3.71 12.49
C PRO A 225 5.27 -3.01 12.44
N PRO A 226 4.20 -3.70 11.95
CA PRO A 226 2.89 -3.09 11.71
C PRO A 226 2.20 -2.54 12.98
N TRP A 227 2.62 -2.97 14.17
CA TRP A 227 2.08 -2.49 15.45
C TRP A 227 2.83 -1.28 16.03
N LEU A 228 3.79 -0.68 15.29
CA LEU A 228 4.60 0.44 15.74
C LEU A 228 3.73 1.66 16.05
N ARG A 229 3.78 2.15 17.29
CA ARG A 229 3.03 3.32 17.82
C ARG A 229 3.74 3.97 19.00
N GLY A 230 3.25 5.16 19.41
CA GLY A 230 3.69 5.88 20.61
C GLY A 230 5.18 6.16 20.62
N SER A 231 5.81 6.11 21.79
CA SER A 231 7.21 6.45 21.98
C SER A 231 8.19 5.61 21.13
N ARG A 232 7.81 4.39 20.76
CA ARG A 232 8.62 3.57 19.84
C ARG A 232 8.59 4.13 18.42
N LEU A 233 7.44 4.59 17.94
CA LEU A 233 7.30 5.28 16.65
C LEU A 233 8.15 6.57 16.65
N GLU A 234 8.04 7.38 17.67
CA GLU A 234 8.85 8.61 17.84
C GLU A 234 10.36 8.32 17.79
N SER A 235 10.79 7.23 18.45
CA SER A 235 12.20 6.84 18.46
C SER A 235 12.69 6.41 17.08
N VAL A 236 11.88 5.65 16.32
CA VAL A 236 12.19 5.24 14.93
C VAL A 236 12.26 6.47 14.02
N VAL A 237 11.28 7.36 14.08
CA VAL A 237 11.27 8.60 13.27
C VAL A 237 12.49 9.48 13.58
N ARG A 238 12.83 9.63 14.85
CA ARG A 238 14.04 10.38 15.25
C ARG A 238 15.30 9.77 14.66
N ALA A 239 15.46 8.45 14.73
CA ALA A 239 16.61 7.75 14.16
C ALA A 239 16.70 7.92 12.64
N LEU A 240 15.57 7.80 11.94
CA LEU A 240 15.51 8.02 10.50
C LEU A 240 15.92 9.45 10.13
N LYS A 241 15.39 10.46 10.81
CA LYS A 241 15.73 11.88 10.57
C LYS A 241 17.19 12.22 10.88
N GLN A 242 17.87 11.45 11.73
CA GLN A 242 19.30 11.59 11.98
C GLN A 242 20.16 10.90 10.91
N GLY A 243 19.70 9.75 10.38
CA GLY A 243 20.43 8.94 9.43
C GLY A 243 20.24 9.34 7.97
N PHE A 244 19.11 9.96 7.64
CA PHE A 244 18.70 10.26 6.26
C PHE A 244 18.34 11.73 6.07
N ARG A 245 18.44 12.24 4.85
CA ARG A 245 18.21 13.65 4.56
C ARG A 245 16.86 13.87 3.86
N PRO A 246 16.17 14.99 4.14
CA PRO A 246 14.99 15.38 3.37
C PRO A 246 15.31 15.52 1.88
N PRO A 247 14.32 15.29 1.00
CA PRO A 247 14.49 15.48 -0.44
C PRO A 247 14.81 16.94 -0.75
N LEU A 248 15.68 17.16 -1.72
CA LEU A 248 16.06 18.51 -2.16
C LEU A 248 14.91 19.26 -2.84
N VAL A 249 13.98 18.50 -3.46
CA VAL A 249 12.82 19.02 -4.18
C VAL A 249 11.59 18.24 -3.75
N ALA A 250 10.52 18.94 -3.44
CA ALA A 250 9.24 18.31 -3.11
C ALA A 250 8.68 17.48 -4.27
N GLY A 251 8.80 17.99 -5.49
CA GLY A 251 8.31 17.34 -6.70
C GLY A 251 6.79 17.29 -6.79
N VAL A 252 6.31 16.54 -7.79
CA VAL A 252 4.90 16.22 -8.01
C VAL A 252 4.70 14.70 -8.08
N SER A 253 3.48 14.22 -7.92
CA SER A 253 3.17 12.77 -7.86
C SER A 253 3.75 11.95 -9.02
N ALA A 254 3.69 12.47 -10.24
CA ALA A 254 4.26 11.80 -11.40
C ALA A 254 5.79 11.59 -11.29
N GLN A 255 6.51 12.53 -10.68
CA GLN A 255 7.95 12.38 -10.42
C GLN A 255 8.22 11.35 -9.34
N TRP A 256 7.41 11.30 -8.27
CA TRP A 256 7.58 10.30 -7.20
C TRP A 256 7.38 8.87 -7.70
N ILE A 257 6.38 8.68 -8.57
CA ILE A 257 6.09 7.39 -9.22
C ILE A 257 7.25 6.99 -10.13
N GLU A 258 7.74 7.90 -10.98
CA GLU A 258 8.85 7.60 -11.87
C GLU A 258 10.15 7.29 -11.12
N GLU A 259 10.46 8.05 -10.04
CA GLU A 259 11.58 7.74 -9.14
C GLU A 259 11.45 6.32 -8.55
N SER A 260 10.27 5.98 -8.02
CA SER A 260 10.00 4.66 -7.44
C SER A 260 10.10 3.54 -8.48
N ARG A 261 9.61 3.77 -9.72
CA ARG A 261 9.73 2.83 -10.83
C ARG A 261 11.20 2.60 -11.21
N GLN A 262 12.03 3.65 -11.24
CA GLN A 262 13.47 3.52 -11.52
C GLN A 262 14.17 2.75 -10.40
N LEU A 263 13.84 3.02 -9.14
CA LEU A 263 14.37 2.29 -7.99
C LEU A 263 13.92 0.83 -8.01
N ALA A 264 12.68 0.55 -8.43
CA ALA A 264 12.21 -0.81 -8.62
C ALA A 264 13.06 -1.57 -9.63
N ARG A 265 13.28 -0.97 -10.80
CA ARG A 265 14.11 -1.54 -11.86
C ARG A 265 15.53 -1.86 -11.40
N ASP A 266 16.14 -0.93 -10.66
CA ASP A 266 17.56 -0.95 -10.40
C ASP A 266 17.92 -1.68 -9.09
N GLN A 267 17.00 -1.72 -8.10
CA GLN A 267 17.32 -2.11 -6.73
C GLN A 267 16.27 -2.98 -6.02
N ALA A 268 15.03 -3.07 -6.50
CA ALA A 268 14.00 -3.77 -5.73
C ALA A 268 13.94 -5.28 -5.95
N TYR A 269 14.59 -5.79 -6.99
CA TYR A 269 14.64 -7.22 -7.28
C TYR A 269 15.97 -7.82 -6.86
N PRO A 270 15.97 -8.97 -6.13
CA PRO A 270 17.20 -9.67 -5.80
C PRO A 270 18.00 -10.03 -7.07
N PRO A 271 19.34 -10.00 -7.01
CA PRO A 271 20.18 -10.43 -8.13
C PRO A 271 20.05 -11.93 -8.37
N GLY A 272 20.32 -12.36 -9.61
CA GLY A 272 20.29 -13.77 -9.99
C GLY A 272 19.08 -14.12 -10.86
N ARG A 273 18.94 -15.42 -11.16
CA ARG A 273 17.89 -15.98 -12.02
C ARG A 273 17.17 -17.15 -11.34
N ASP A 274 17.35 -17.32 -10.05
CA ASP A 274 16.69 -18.38 -9.30
C ASP A 274 15.18 -18.11 -9.28
N GLU A 275 14.40 -19.16 -9.46
CA GLU A 275 12.94 -19.09 -9.42
C GLU A 275 12.45 -18.60 -8.03
N VAL A 276 13.12 -19.02 -6.96
CA VAL A 276 12.87 -18.58 -5.58
C VAL A 276 14.19 -18.08 -4.98
N PRO A 277 14.58 -16.81 -5.19
CA PRO A 277 15.82 -16.29 -4.66
C PRO A 277 15.77 -16.19 -3.12
N THR A 278 16.93 -16.42 -2.50
CA THR A 278 17.14 -16.12 -1.08
C THR A 278 17.69 -14.71 -0.95
N ILE A 279 17.05 -13.92 -0.11
CA ILE A 279 17.50 -12.56 0.25
C ILE A 279 18.83 -12.68 0.98
N ASP A 280 19.91 -12.18 0.41
CA ASP A 280 21.21 -12.11 1.08
C ASP A 280 21.37 -10.85 1.94
N SER A 281 22.43 -10.82 2.75
CA SER A 281 22.68 -9.70 3.68
C SER A 281 22.89 -8.38 2.96
N GLN A 282 23.60 -8.39 1.83
CA GLN A 282 23.90 -7.16 1.09
C GLN A 282 22.63 -6.57 0.47
N PHE A 283 21.79 -7.40 -0.15
CA PHE A 283 20.50 -6.95 -0.67
C PHE A 283 19.62 -6.43 0.45
N HIS A 284 19.57 -7.13 1.59
CA HIS A 284 18.76 -6.71 2.75
C HIS A 284 19.19 -5.36 3.31
N GLU A 285 20.49 -5.13 3.50
CA GLU A 285 21.03 -3.86 3.98
C GLU A 285 20.72 -2.70 3.00
N ASN A 286 20.89 -2.92 1.71
CA ASN A 286 20.58 -1.94 0.67
C ASN A 286 19.07 -1.63 0.64
N ALA A 287 18.24 -2.66 0.71
CA ALA A 287 16.79 -2.51 0.72
C ALA A 287 16.28 -1.75 1.97
N LEU A 288 16.85 -2.02 3.15
CA LEU A 288 16.55 -1.27 4.39
C LEU A 288 16.94 0.21 4.26
N ALA A 289 18.12 0.49 3.72
CA ALA A 289 18.58 1.87 3.53
C ALA A 289 17.69 2.62 2.53
N LEU A 290 17.35 1.96 1.41
CA LEU A 290 16.45 2.52 0.41
C LEU A 290 15.05 2.76 0.97
N ALA A 291 14.44 1.78 1.64
CA ALA A 291 13.13 1.92 2.27
C ALA A 291 13.11 3.07 3.27
N SER A 292 14.16 3.20 4.08
CA SER A 292 14.32 4.28 5.05
C SER A 292 14.37 5.66 4.39
N GLN A 293 15.15 5.82 3.32
CA GLN A 293 15.19 7.08 2.56
C GLN A 293 13.85 7.39 1.91
N ARG A 294 13.16 6.38 1.32
CA ARG A 294 11.85 6.59 0.70
C ARG A 294 10.77 7.00 1.69
N MET A 295 10.81 6.53 2.95
CA MET A 295 9.91 7.02 4.00
C MET A 295 10.19 8.48 4.39
N ILE A 296 11.46 8.88 4.46
CA ILE A 296 11.84 10.28 4.69
C ILE A 296 11.32 11.16 3.54
N ASP A 297 11.54 10.75 2.29
CA ASP A 297 11.06 11.48 1.11
C ASP A 297 9.54 11.62 1.14
N ALA A 298 8.83 10.53 1.39
CA ALA A 298 7.37 10.52 1.47
C ALA A 298 6.84 11.46 2.56
N GLY A 299 7.41 11.42 3.75
CA GLY A 299 6.97 12.24 4.87
C GLY A 299 7.15 13.75 4.61
N TYR A 300 8.30 14.18 4.13
CA TYR A 300 8.54 15.59 3.82
C TYR A 300 7.72 16.06 2.61
N ARG A 301 7.57 15.23 1.57
CA ARG A 301 6.73 15.53 0.40
C ARG A 301 5.25 15.61 0.75
N LEU A 302 4.77 14.75 1.65
CA LEU A 302 3.41 14.82 2.18
C LEU A 302 3.20 16.13 2.96
N ALA A 303 4.14 16.52 3.82
CA ALA A 303 4.05 17.78 4.56
C ALA A 303 3.97 18.99 3.62
N ASP A 304 4.83 19.04 2.61
CA ASP A 304 4.84 20.11 1.61
C ASP A 304 3.53 20.12 0.78
N LEU A 305 3.04 18.94 0.37
CA LEU A 305 1.76 18.82 -0.33
C LEU A 305 0.61 19.36 0.53
N LEU A 306 0.50 18.91 1.78
CA LEU A 306 -0.56 19.36 2.70
C LEU A 306 -0.44 20.86 3.00
N HIS A 307 0.77 21.42 3.10
CA HIS A 307 0.97 22.85 3.25
C HIS A 307 0.41 23.63 2.04
N ARG A 308 0.66 23.17 0.81
CA ARG A 308 0.09 23.77 -0.40
C ARG A 308 -1.43 23.69 -0.47
N LEU A 309 -2.02 22.57 -0.05
CA LEU A 309 -3.46 22.30 -0.16
C LEU A 309 -4.28 22.95 0.97
N LEU A 310 -3.73 23.00 2.17
CA LEU A 310 -4.45 23.37 3.40
C LEU A 310 -3.91 24.64 4.07
N GLY A 311 -2.66 25.01 3.78
CA GLY A 311 -2.03 26.22 4.34
C GLY A 311 -2.86 27.47 4.02
N GLY A 312 -3.02 28.34 5.01
CA GLY A 312 -3.67 29.62 4.82
C GLY A 312 -2.83 30.53 3.91
N LYS A 313 -3.44 31.11 2.88
CA LYS A 313 -2.92 32.33 2.26
C LYS A 313 -3.21 33.50 3.14
#